data_9c71c5f882a8e796188ee8ea155b3dfa
#
_entry.id   9c71c5f882a8e796188ee8ea155b3dfa
#
_cell.length_a   1.000
_cell.length_b   1.000
_cell.length_c   1.000
_cell.angle_alpha   90.00
_cell.angle_beta   90.00
_cell.angle_gamma   90.00
#
_symmetry.space_group_name_H-M   'P 1'
#
loop_
_entity.id
_entity.type
_entity.pdbx_description
1 polymer ?
#
loop_
_entity_poly.entity_id
_entity_poly.type
_entity_poly.pdbx_seq_one_letter_code
_entity_poly.pdbx_strand_id
1 'polypeptide(L)'
;TPQYDDNDRFLGYDIAEGAPKIIRRHFEPLTSGGETVIATNFTEFGAMYIIEVARGCGRHCRFCMAGYCFRVPRVRPLDILKEGVDRAEKLGKKVGLMGAAISDYPEVDELVTYIRSKDMRYSCASLRADSLTQAVVDGLAESGQKTITIAPETGSERLRRVINKGISEENLRTAAQLSAKSGIQHMRLYIMIGLPTETDEDIDAIVGLAERTQAHMAEVGCKGRLTLSINPFIPKPFTPFQWMAMDHQKSVEKKLQYIKKSLQKNRRIEVLVESPKEAYIQGVLARGDRRLGKVLAACALDRGSKSFK
;
A
#
# COMPACT_ATOMS: atom_id res chain seq x y z
N THR A 1 19.04 -27.74 2.43
CA THR A 1 19.35 -27.21 1.10
C THR A 1 18.26 -27.65 0.14
N PRO A 2 17.72 -26.79 -0.75
CA PRO A 2 16.74 -27.20 -1.75
C PRO A 2 17.41 -28.09 -2.79
N GLN A 3 16.69 -29.12 -3.23
CA GLN A 3 17.08 -30.03 -4.29
C GLN A 3 16.25 -29.81 -5.53
N TYR A 4 16.87 -29.94 -6.69
CA TYR A 4 16.24 -29.81 -7.99
C TYR A 4 16.66 -30.98 -8.88
N ASP A 5 15.78 -31.40 -9.79
CA ASP A 5 16.12 -32.37 -10.84
C ASP A 5 16.92 -31.71 -11.98
N ASP A 6 17.29 -32.51 -12.98
CA ASP A 6 18.04 -32.06 -14.17
C ASP A 6 17.23 -31.05 -15.03
N ASN A 7 15.94 -30.94 -14.83
CA ASN A 7 15.05 -29.97 -15.48
C ASN A 7 14.75 -28.75 -14.58
N ASP A 8 15.55 -28.54 -13.53
CA ASP A 8 15.38 -27.45 -12.56
C ASP A 8 14.03 -27.49 -11.79
N ARG A 9 13.35 -28.66 -11.72
CA ARG A 9 12.16 -28.81 -10.90
C ARG A 9 12.55 -29.03 -9.44
N PHE A 10 11.87 -28.35 -8.55
CA PHE A 10 12.07 -28.50 -7.11
C PHE A 10 11.62 -29.90 -6.66
N LEU A 11 12.53 -30.66 -6.05
CA LEU A 11 12.28 -31.99 -5.53
C LEU A 11 12.00 -32.01 -4.02
N GLY A 12 12.55 -31.05 -3.27
CA GLY A 12 12.43 -31.03 -1.82
C GLY A 12 13.61 -30.31 -1.16
N TYR A 13 13.76 -30.57 0.14
CA TYR A 13 14.89 -30.05 0.92
C TYR A 13 15.71 -31.17 1.53
N ASP A 14 17.04 -31.08 1.41
CA ASP A 14 17.91 -31.75 2.33
C ASP A 14 17.84 -31.08 3.69
N ILE A 15 17.39 -31.81 4.67
CA ILE A 15 17.28 -31.35 6.05
C ILE A 15 18.53 -31.79 6.78
N ALA A 16 19.29 -30.84 7.33
CA ALA A 16 20.47 -31.14 8.14
C ALA A 16 20.07 -32.00 9.34
N GLU A 17 20.99 -32.89 9.76
CA GLU A 17 20.81 -33.71 10.96
C GLU A 17 20.52 -32.81 12.18
N GLY A 18 19.51 -33.18 12.96
CA GLY A 18 19.05 -32.38 14.12
C GLY A 18 18.18 -31.19 13.82
N ALA A 19 17.97 -30.81 12.53
CA ALA A 19 17.06 -29.72 12.19
C ALA A 19 15.61 -30.15 12.41
N PRO A 20 14.74 -29.26 12.95
CA PRO A 20 13.33 -29.58 13.16
C PRO A 20 12.60 -29.76 11.84
N LYS A 21 11.81 -30.83 11.71
CA LYS A 21 10.96 -31.07 10.52
C LYS A 21 9.88 -30.00 10.34
N ILE A 22 9.46 -29.37 11.44
CA ILE A 22 8.43 -28.33 11.46
C ILE A 22 9.01 -27.12 12.17
N ILE A 23 9.11 -26.01 11.44
CA ILE A 23 9.49 -24.71 12.00
C ILE A 23 8.20 -23.96 12.32
N ARG A 24 7.94 -23.74 13.60
CA ARG A 24 6.80 -22.95 14.05
C ARG A 24 7.19 -21.49 14.18
N ARG A 25 6.35 -20.61 13.64
CA ARG A 25 6.50 -19.19 13.82
C ARG A 25 6.16 -18.82 15.26
N HIS A 26 7.05 -18.09 15.90
CA HIS A 26 6.81 -17.53 17.22
C HIS A 26 6.20 -16.12 17.09
N PHE A 27 5.29 -15.77 18.01
CA PHE A 27 4.63 -14.47 18.07
C PHE A 27 4.85 -13.86 19.44
N GLU A 28 5.52 -12.71 19.44
CA GLU A 28 5.66 -11.87 20.62
C GLU A 28 4.74 -10.65 20.53
N PRO A 29 4.19 -10.18 21.67
CA PRO A 29 3.58 -8.86 21.74
C PRO A 29 4.55 -7.76 21.31
N LEU A 30 4.03 -6.68 20.73
CA LEU A 30 4.85 -5.55 20.30
C LEU A 30 5.10 -4.59 21.47
N THR A 31 5.82 -5.03 22.49
CA THR A 31 6.04 -4.28 23.74
C THR A 31 7.30 -3.42 23.75
N SER A 32 8.15 -3.51 22.71
CA SER A 32 9.38 -2.74 22.61
C SER A 32 9.86 -2.58 21.17
N GLY A 33 10.70 -1.58 20.90
CA GLY A 33 11.33 -1.37 19.58
C GLY A 33 10.35 -0.99 18.47
N GLY A 34 10.80 -1.05 17.22
CA GLY A 34 9.97 -0.69 16.06
C GLY A 34 9.91 0.81 15.80
N GLU A 35 11.00 1.49 16.07
CA GLU A 35 11.16 2.91 15.81
C GLU A 35 12.53 3.23 15.20
N THR A 36 12.74 4.45 14.75
CA THR A 36 14.01 4.91 14.20
C THR A 36 15.12 4.82 15.24
N VAL A 37 16.15 4.01 14.95
CA VAL A 37 17.35 3.86 15.82
C VAL A 37 18.43 4.85 15.42
N ILE A 38 18.62 5.08 14.12
CA ILE A 38 19.62 6.01 13.59
C ILE A 38 18.89 7.18 12.95
N ALA A 39 18.88 8.33 13.64
CA ALA A 39 18.31 9.56 13.11
C ALA A 39 19.35 10.27 12.20
N THR A 40 19.14 10.18 10.89
CA THR A 40 20.00 10.83 9.88
C THR A 40 19.15 11.49 8.80
N ASN A 41 19.70 12.52 8.14
CA ASN A 41 19.03 13.17 7.00
C ASN A 41 19.40 12.53 5.66
N PHE A 42 20.29 11.51 5.65
CA PHE A 42 20.80 10.86 4.43
C PHE A 42 19.98 9.63 4.00
N THR A 43 18.72 9.52 4.43
CA THR A 43 17.79 8.47 4.00
C THR A 43 16.56 9.10 3.38
N GLU A 44 15.78 8.30 2.65
CA GLU A 44 14.51 8.74 2.03
C GLU A 44 13.54 9.35 3.05
N PHE A 45 13.53 8.84 4.29
CA PHE A 45 12.71 9.32 5.39
C PHE A 45 13.49 10.13 6.44
N GLY A 46 14.62 10.71 6.07
CA GLY A 46 15.53 11.39 6.99
C GLY A 46 14.93 12.55 7.79
N ALA A 47 13.87 13.18 7.29
CA ALA A 47 13.12 14.21 8.00
C ALA A 47 12.15 13.68 9.06
N MET A 48 11.95 12.34 9.13
CA MET A 48 10.95 11.71 9.99
C MET A 48 11.59 10.78 11.02
N TYR A 49 10.97 10.71 12.19
CA TYR A 49 11.17 9.66 13.16
C TYR A 49 10.06 8.62 12.97
N ILE A 50 10.41 7.46 12.47
CA ILE A 50 9.46 6.42 12.13
C ILE A 50 9.10 5.62 13.39
N ILE A 51 7.79 5.39 13.61
CA ILE A 51 7.24 4.59 14.70
C ILE A 51 6.34 3.52 14.09
N GLU A 52 6.64 2.24 14.35
CA GLU A 52 5.79 1.13 13.95
C GLU A 52 4.59 1.05 14.90
N VAL A 53 3.40 1.38 14.42
CA VAL A 53 2.14 1.35 15.19
C VAL A 53 1.58 -0.07 15.29
N ALA A 54 1.65 -0.80 14.17
CA ALA A 54 1.08 -2.13 14.06
C ALA A 54 1.86 -2.98 13.07
N ARG A 55 1.85 -4.30 13.28
CA ARG A 55 2.43 -5.30 12.38
C ARG A 55 1.38 -6.30 11.95
N GLY A 56 1.26 -6.50 10.61
CA GLY A 56 0.22 -7.30 9.99
C GLY A 56 -1.05 -6.51 9.70
N CYS A 57 -2.02 -7.19 9.07
CA CYS A 57 -3.30 -6.60 8.69
C CYS A 57 -4.42 -7.64 8.84
N GLY A 58 -5.54 -7.25 9.44
CA GLY A 58 -6.71 -8.09 9.65
C GLY A 58 -7.68 -8.15 8.46
N ARG A 59 -7.40 -7.45 7.36
CA ARG A 59 -8.37 -7.25 6.26
C ARG A 59 -8.39 -8.36 5.21
N HIS A 60 -7.33 -9.16 5.09
CA HIS A 60 -7.27 -10.34 4.23
C HIS A 60 -7.58 -10.07 2.73
N CYS A 61 -7.16 -8.92 2.20
CA CYS A 61 -7.23 -8.68 0.75
C CYS A 61 -6.44 -9.75 0.00
N ARG A 62 -7.05 -10.43 -0.98
CA ARG A 62 -6.52 -11.65 -1.60
C ARG A 62 -5.21 -11.47 -2.37
N PHE A 63 -4.82 -10.25 -2.67
CA PHE A 63 -3.57 -9.88 -3.35
C PHE A 63 -2.45 -9.43 -2.41
N CYS A 64 -2.75 -9.14 -1.13
CA CYS A 64 -1.85 -8.41 -0.24
C CYS A 64 -1.16 -9.33 0.78
N MET A 65 0.18 -9.32 0.78
CA MET A 65 0.99 -10.12 1.72
C MET A 65 0.77 -9.75 3.19
N ALA A 66 0.43 -8.48 3.50
CA ALA A 66 0.30 -8.02 4.87
C ALA A 66 -0.76 -8.78 5.67
N GLY A 67 -1.84 -9.22 4.99
CA GLY A 67 -2.92 -10.00 5.61
C GLY A 67 -2.60 -11.50 5.78
N TYR A 68 -1.50 -11.99 5.21
CA TYR A 68 -1.16 -13.43 5.22
C TYR A 68 0.21 -13.70 5.83
N CYS A 69 1.25 -12.96 5.42
CA CYS A 69 2.61 -13.19 5.89
C CYS A 69 2.84 -12.72 7.33
N PHE A 70 2.13 -11.69 7.78
CA PHE A 70 2.30 -11.09 9.10
C PHE A 70 1.11 -11.35 10.05
N ARG A 71 0.42 -12.46 9.86
CA ARG A 71 -0.64 -12.94 10.77
C ARG A 71 0.01 -13.40 12.10
N VAL A 72 -0.59 -13.21 13.23
CA VAL A 72 -1.79 -12.44 13.61
C VAL A 72 -1.46 -10.95 13.60
N PRO A 73 -2.43 -10.04 13.26
CA PRO A 73 -2.22 -8.61 13.41
C PRO A 73 -1.93 -8.28 14.88
N ARG A 74 -0.95 -7.43 15.12
CA ARG A 74 -0.56 -6.98 16.47
C ARG A 74 -0.40 -5.48 16.45
N VAL A 75 -0.89 -4.83 17.48
CA VAL A 75 -0.76 -3.38 17.69
C VAL A 75 0.18 -3.11 18.85
N ARG A 76 0.81 -1.95 18.85
CA ARG A 76 1.56 -1.47 20.03
C ARG A 76 0.62 -0.80 21.01
N PRO A 77 0.84 -0.97 22.31
CA PRO A 77 0.16 -0.18 23.33
C PRO A 77 0.38 1.32 23.13
N LEU A 78 -0.64 2.11 23.43
CA LEU A 78 -0.64 3.55 23.19
C LEU A 78 0.45 4.29 24.01
N ASP A 79 0.71 3.86 25.21
CA ASP A 79 1.77 4.41 26.07
C ASP A 79 3.16 4.28 25.42
N ILE A 80 3.48 3.13 24.86
CA ILE A 80 4.73 2.90 24.13
C ILE A 80 4.82 3.81 22.90
N LEU A 81 3.69 4.01 22.18
CA LEU A 81 3.67 4.92 21.04
C LEU A 81 3.86 6.37 21.46
N LYS A 82 3.26 6.80 22.58
CA LYS A 82 3.46 8.14 23.16
C LYS A 82 4.91 8.38 23.53
N GLU A 83 5.59 7.40 24.14
CA GLU A 83 7.03 7.50 24.42
C GLU A 83 7.86 7.67 23.13
N GLY A 84 7.49 6.97 22.04
CA GLY A 84 8.12 7.13 20.72
C GLY A 84 7.92 8.54 20.16
N VAL A 85 6.74 9.13 20.34
CA VAL A 85 6.43 10.52 19.99
C VAL A 85 7.30 11.48 20.80
N ASP A 86 7.48 11.26 22.11
CA ASP A 86 8.32 12.09 22.98
C ASP A 86 9.81 12.03 22.56
N ARG A 87 10.27 10.88 22.08
CA ARG A 87 11.62 10.75 21.50
C ARG A 87 11.75 11.51 20.19
N ALA A 88 10.74 11.47 19.32
CA ALA A 88 10.70 12.24 18.08
C ALA A 88 10.73 13.76 18.35
N GLU A 89 9.97 14.22 19.35
CA GLU A 89 9.94 15.62 19.79
C GLU A 89 11.32 16.11 20.22
N LYS A 90 12.00 15.36 21.10
CA LYS A 90 13.37 15.67 21.56
C LYS A 90 14.39 15.78 20.42
N LEU A 91 14.17 15.05 19.33
CA LEU A 91 15.03 15.08 18.15
C LEU A 91 14.60 16.13 17.12
N GLY A 92 13.52 16.88 17.36
CA GLY A 92 12.97 17.85 16.43
C GLY A 92 12.52 17.25 15.10
N LYS A 93 12.08 15.96 15.09
CA LYS A 93 11.69 15.23 13.89
C LYS A 93 10.16 15.15 13.77
N LYS A 94 9.68 15.17 12.54
CA LYS A 94 8.29 14.81 12.21
C LYS A 94 8.05 13.33 12.52
N VAL A 95 6.88 12.99 13.05
CA VAL A 95 6.49 11.59 13.30
C VAL A 95 6.07 10.91 12.02
N GLY A 96 6.65 9.75 11.73
CA GLY A 96 6.20 8.85 10.65
C GLY A 96 5.50 7.63 11.22
N LEU A 97 4.17 7.54 11.13
CA LEU A 97 3.41 6.38 11.60
C LEU A 97 3.46 5.27 10.55
N MET A 98 4.00 4.10 10.92
CA MET A 98 4.16 2.96 10.03
C MET A 98 3.29 1.79 10.46
N GLY A 99 2.59 1.19 9.49
CA GLY A 99 1.75 0.02 9.65
C GLY A 99 1.00 -0.29 8.36
N ALA A 100 0.41 -1.48 8.25
CA ALA A 100 -0.32 -1.89 7.05
C ALA A 100 -1.65 -1.15 6.84
N ALA A 101 -2.27 -0.69 7.93
CA ALA A 101 -3.50 0.10 7.93
C ALA A 101 -3.55 0.93 9.23
N ILE A 102 -2.98 2.11 9.20
CA ILE A 102 -2.87 2.99 10.39
C ILE A 102 -4.24 3.40 10.91
N SER A 103 -5.18 3.69 10.02
CA SER A 103 -6.56 4.03 10.40
C SER A 103 -7.35 2.89 11.05
N ASP A 104 -6.82 1.66 11.04
CA ASP A 104 -7.41 0.51 11.76
C ASP A 104 -6.85 0.37 13.20
N TYR A 105 -5.91 1.21 13.62
CA TYR A 105 -5.42 1.19 14.99
C TYR A 105 -6.52 1.64 15.95
N PRO A 106 -6.87 0.84 16.98
CA PRO A 106 -8.05 1.12 17.82
C PRO A 106 -8.03 2.50 18.50
N GLU A 107 -6.84 2.95 18.92
CA GLU A 107 -6.64 4.22 19.64
C GLU A 107 -6.00 5.28 18.71
N VAL A 108 -6.30 5.23 17.40
CA VAL A 108 -5.68 6.15 16.42
C VAL A 108 -5.99 7.60 16.71
N ASP A 109 -7.21 7.92 17.12
CA ASP A 109 -7.63 9.29 17.43
C ASP A 109 -6.92 9.86 18.66
N GLU A 110 -6.70 9.04 19.68
CA GLU A 110 -5.93 9.41 20.86
C GLU A 110 -4.45 9.65 20.52
N LEU A 111 -3.87 8.76 19.70
CA LEU A 111 -2.48 8.90 19.27
C LEU A 111 -2.26 10.18 18.47
N VAL A 112 -3.11 10.46 17.47
CA VAL A 112 -2.94 11.67 16.64
C VAL A 112 -3.26 12.93 17.44
N THR A 113 -4.20 12.88 18.38
CA THR A 113 -4.49 13.98 19.31
C THR A 113 -3.28 14.26 20.20
N TYR A 114 -2.60 13.23 20.71
CA TYR A 114 -1.38 13.38 21.49
C TYR A 114 -0.25 14.05 20.67
N ILE A 115 -0.04 13.62 19.42
CA ILE A 115 0.97 14.25 18.54
C ILE A 115 0.65 15.73 18.32
N ARG A 116 -0.62 16.07 18.06
CA ARG A 116 -1.09 17.44 17.86
C ARG A 116 -0.95 18.30 19.10
N SER A 117 -1.20 17.74 20.29
CA SER A 117 -1.06 18.48 21.58
C SER A 117 0.38 18.95 21.86
N LYS A 118 1.36 18.36 21.17
CA LYS A 118 2.77 18.73 21.24
C LYS A 118 3.22 19.65 20.09
N ASP A 119 2.28 20.18 19.31
CA ASP A 119 2.56 20.98 18.11
C ASP A 119 3.46 20.24 17.09
N MET A 120 3.40 18.91 17.08
CA MET A 120 4.20 18.08 16.19
C MET A 120 3.42 17.72 14.93
N ARG A 121 4.16 17.60 13.84
CA ARG A 121 3.65 17.12 12.56
C ARG A 121 3.81 15.61 12.45
N TYR A 122 2.88 14.97 11.74
CA TYR A 122 3.03 13.55 11.42
C TYR A 122 2.70 13.24 9.96
N SER A 123 3.02 12.01 9.56
CA SER A 123 2.69 11.43 8.28
C SER A 123 2.31 9.97 8.49
N CYS A 124 1.39 9.46 7.71
CA CYS A 124 1.08 8.04 7.64
C CYS A 124 0.96 7.59 6.18
N ALA A 125 1.46 6.38 5.90
CA ALA A 125 1.54 5.88 4.53
C ALA A 125 0.26 5.16 4.07
N SER A 126 -0.52 4.61 5.00
CA SER A 126 -1.62 3.69 4.69
C SER A 126 -2.90 4.09 5.41
N LEU A 127 -3.83 4.64 4.65
CA LEU A 127 -5.17 5.00 5.11
C LEU A 127 -6.21 4.13 4.39
N ARG A 128 -7.21 3.71 5.13
CA ARG A 128 -8.38 3.05 4.57
C ARG A 128 -9.57 4.00 4.67
N ALA A 129 -10.38 4.04 3.62
CA ALA A 129 -11.54 4.92 3.57
C ALA A 129 -12.62 4.54 4.61
N ASP A 130 -12.76 3.24 4.92
CA ASP A 130 -13.77 2.69 5.84
C ASP A 130 -13.42 2.84 7.33
N SER A 131 -12.20 3.26 7.66
CA SER A 131 -11.73 3.52 9.03
C SER A 131 -11.08 4.90 9.20
N LEU A 132 -11.30 5.80 8.25
CA LEU A 132 -10.79 7.16 8.30
C LEU A 132 -11.63 8.01 9.26
N THR A 133 -10.98 8.72 10.18
CA THR A 133 -11.63 9.60 11.14
C THR A 133 -11.32 11.08 10.88
N GLN A 134 -12.16 11.99 11.39
CA GLN A 134 -11.90 13.42 11.28
C GLN A 134 -10.60 13.83 11.99
N ALA A 135 -10.32 13.24 13.16
CA ALA A 135 -9.11 13.54 13.92
C ALA A 135 -7.83 13.24 13.14
N VAL A 136 -7.80 12.09 12.44
CA VAL A 136 -6.68 11.71 11.56
C VAL A 136 -6.53 12.70 10.40
N VAL A 137 -7.63 13.08 9.74
CA VAL A 137 -7.58 13.97 8.57
C VAL A 137 -7.17 15.38 8.98
N ASP A 138 -7.70 15.89 10.10
CA ASP A 138 -7.32 17.22 10.65
C ASP A 138 -5.82 17.30 10.94
N GLY A 139 -5.29 16.32 11.67
CA GLY A 139 -3.88 16.30 11.98
C GLY A 139 -2.96 16.14 10.76
N LEU A 140 -3.40 15.43 9.72
CA LEU A 140 -2.68 15.38 8.44
C LEU A 140 -2.69 16.75 7.74
N ALA A 141 -3.82 17.45 7.74
CA ALA A 141 -3.94 18.79 7.17
C ALA A 141 -3.03 19.79 7.89
N GLU A 142 -3.05 19.80 9.21
CA GLU A 142 -2.15 20.62 10.07
C GLU A 142 -0.68 20.27 9.83
N SER A 143 -0.39 18.99 9.53
CA SER A 143 0.95 18.55 9.14
C SER A 143 1.38 18.99 7.74
N GLY A 144 0.52 19.74 7.01
CA GLY A 144 0.79 20.24 5.67
C GLY A 144 0.46 19.24 4.54
N GLN A 145 -0.29 18.19 4.84
CA GLN A 145 -0.75 17.22 3.82
C GLN A 145 -1.80 17.90 2.91
N LYS A 146 -1.55 17.88 1.60
CA LYS A 146 -2.47 18.48 0.62
C LYS A 146 -3.30 17.47 -0.15
N THR A 147 -2.94 16.19 -0.04
CA THR A 147 -3.57 15.08 -0.78
C THR A 147 -3.88 13.93 0.16
N ILE A 148 -5.13 13.47 0.20
CA ILE A 148 -5.49 12.21 0.84
C ILE A 148 -5.35 11.06 -0.16
N THR A 149 -4.75 9.96 0.26
CA THR A 149 -4.55 8.78 -0.61
C THR A 149 -5.36 7.62 -0.10
N ILE A 150 -6.24 7.09 -0.95
CA ILE A 150 -7.15 5.97 -0.67
C ILE A 150 -6.96 4.90 -1.75
N ALA A 151 -7.11 3.65 -1.37
CA ALA A 151 -6.93 2.51 -2.26
C ALA A 151 -8.21 1.67 -2.40
N PRO A 152 -9.18 2.06 -3.26
CA PRO A 152 -10.31 1.21 -3.60
C PRO A 152 -9.89 -0.01 -4.42
N GLU A 153 -8.74 0.04 -5.08
CA GLU A 153 -8.07 -0.96 -5.91
C GLU A 153 -8.76 -1.21 -7.26
N THR A 154 -10.08 -1.10 -7.35
CA THR A 154 -10.83 -1.30 -8.61
C THR A 154 -12.10 -0.44 -8.62
N GLY A 155 -12.64 -0.21 -9.82
CA GLY A 155 -13.84 0.60 -10.05
C GLY A 155 -15.13 -0.09 -9.64
N SER A 156 -15.24 -1.42 -9.83
CA SER A 156 -16.49 -2.15 -9.62
C SER A 156 -16.58 -2.77 -8.22
N GLU A 157 -17.79 -2.80 -7.65
CA GLU A 157 -18.04 -3.50 -6.40
C GLU A 157 -17.88 -5.01 -6.53
N ARG A 158 -18.24 -5.56 -7.70
CA ARG A 158 -18.05 -6.97 -8.00
C ARG A 158 -16.58 -7.34 -7.80
N LEU A 159 -15.68 -6.61 -8.43
CA LEU A 159 -14.26 -6.93 -8.39
C LEU A 159 -13.65 -6.59 -7.02
N ARG A 160 -14.16 -5.55 -6.31
CA ARG A 160 -13.78 -5.31 -4.89
C ARG A 160 -14.13 -6.51 -4.00
N ARG A 161 -15.26 -7.18 -4.21
CA ARG A 161 -15.60 -8.43 -3.51
C ARG A 161 -14.67 -9.58 -3.90
N VAL A 162 -14.33 -9.73 -5.19
CA VAL A 162 -13.37 -10.74 -5.66
C VAL A 162 -12.02 -10.59 -4.97
N ILE A 163 -11.50 -9.39 -4.81
CA ILE A 163 -10.22 -9.13 -4.15
C ILE A 163 -10.32 -9.02 -2.61
N ASN A 164 -11.51 -9.14 -2.06
CA ASN A 164 -11.82 -8.97 -0.62
C ASN A 164 -11.34 -7.62 -0.07
N LYS A 165 -11.61 -6.52 -0.78
CA LYS A 165 -11.15 -5.19 -0.35
C LYS A 165 -12.04 -4.56 0.74
N GLY A 166 -13.35 -4.77 0.68
CA GLY A 166 -14.30 -4.31 1.68
C GLY A 166 -14.48 -2.77 1.76
N ILE A 167 -14.14 -2.04 0.69
CA ILE A 167 -14.36 -0.59 0.59
C ILE A 167 -15.52 -0.34 -0.37
N SER A 168 -16.50 0.44 0.07
CA SER A 168 -17.64 0.90 -0.74
C SER A 168 -17.36 2.25 -1.39
N GLU A 169 -18.20 2.65 -2.34
CA GLU A 169 -18.16 4.00 -2.92
C GLU A 169 -18.55 5.07 -1.89
N GLU A 170 -19.44 4.73 -0.95
CA GLU A 170 -19.82 5.61 0.15
C GLU A 170 -18.62 5.92 1.08
N ASN A 171 -17.74 4.95 1.31
CA ASN A 171 -16.51 5.23 2.06
C ASN A 171 -15.61 6.27 1.34
N LEU A 172 -15.58 6.26 0.00
CA LEU A 172 -14.84 7.28 -0.76
C LEU A 172 -15.50 8.65 -0.65
N ARG A 173 -16.83 8.72 -0.66
CA ARG A 173 -17.58 9.96 -0.44
C ARG A 173 -17.30 10.54 0.94
N THR A 174 -17.36 9.71 1.99
CA THR A 174 -17.02 10.09 3.35
C THR A 174 -15.57 10.61 3.44
N ALA A 175 -14.62 9.93 2.82
CA ALA A 175 -13.23 10.38 2.80
C ALA A 175 -13.08 11.76 2.12
N ALA A 176 -13.81 12.03 1.04
CA ALA A 176 -13.82 13.33 0.39
C ALA A 176 -14.41 14.42 1.28
N GLN A 177 -15.52 14.13 2.00
CA GLN A 177 -16.14 15.05 2.95
C GLN A 177 -15.22 15.40 4.11
N LEU A 178 -14.59 14.41 4.73
CA LEU A 178 -13.62 14.61 5.82
C LEU A 178 -12.44 15.46 5.34
N SER A 179 -11.94 15.19 4.13
CA SER A 179 -10.85 15.93 3.52
C SER A 179 -11.21 17.40 3.29
N ALA A 180 -12.42 17.65 2.73
CA ALA A 180 -12.92 19.00 2.50
C ALA A 180 -13.03 19.82 3.79
N LYS A 181 -13.58 19.23 4.85
CA LYS A 181 -13.70 19.85 6.18
C LYS A 181 -12.36 20.27 6.76
N SER A 182 -11.31 19.47 6.54
CA SER A 182 -9.94 19.74 7.02
C SER A 182 -9.12 20.61 6.05
N GLY A 183 -9.69 21.03 4.92
CA GLY A 183 -8.99 21.86 3.92
C GLY A 183 -8.06 21.09 2.98
N ILE A 184 -8.07 19.75 3.00
CA ILE A 184 -7.32 18.93 2.04
C ILE A 184 -8.08 18.94 0.71
N GLN A 185 -7.44 19.46 -0.34
CA GLN A 185 -8.10 19.74 -1.62
C GLN A 185 -7.94 18.61 -2.65
N HIS A 186 -6.93 17.76 -2.51
CA HIS A 186 -6.61 16.74 -3.49
C HIS A 186 -6.88 15.33 -2.97
N MET A 187 -7.31 14.44 -3.86
CA MET A 187 -7.45 13.03 -3.55
C MET A 187 -6.65 12.20 -4.56
N ARG A 188 -6.04 11.12 -4.09
CA ARG A 188 -5.41 10.11 -4.94
C ARG A 188 -6.06 8.76 -4.70
N LEU A 189 -6.44 8.08 -5.78
CA LEU A 189 -6.94 6.72 -5.74
C LEU A 189 -5.89 5.76 -6.30
N TYR A 190 -5.51 4.74 -5.52
CA TYR A 190 -4.76 3.61 -6.04
C TYR A 190 -5.70 2.60 -6.68
N ILE A 191 -5.40 2.26 -7.92
CA ILE A 191 -6.18 1.33 -8.75
C ILE A 191 -5.24 0.25 -9.27
N MET A 192 -5.74 -0.98 -9.33
CA MET A 192 -5.09 -2.10 -10.02
C MET A 192 -5.91 -2.52 -11.23
N ILE A 193 -5.23 -2.93 -12.29
CA ILE A 193 -5.81 -3.55 -13.49
C ILE A 193 -5.13 -4.88 -13.80
N GLY A 194 -5.79 -5.73 -14.59
CA GLY A 194 -5.31 -7.10 -14.83
C GLY A 194 -5.55 -8.03 -13.66
N LEU A 195 -6.54 -7.73 -12.82
CA LEU A 195 -6.95 -8.55 -11.68
C LEU A 195 -7.61 -9.86 -12.15
N PRO A 196 -7.50 -10.95 -11.38
CA PRO A 196 -8.23 -12.18 -11.69
C PRO A 196 -9.73 -11.91 -11.87
N THR A 197 -10.31 -12.47 -12.94
CA THR A 197 -11.72 -12.32 -13.35
C THR A 197 -12.15 -10.90 -13.77
N GLU A 198 -11.21 -10.00 -14.01
CA GLU A 198 -11.49 -8.65 -14.52
C GLU A 198 -12.10 -8.71 -15.92
N THR A 199 -13.14 -7.92 -16.16
CA THR A 199 -13.82 -7.77 -17.43
C THR A 199 -13.71 -6.33 -17.95
N ASP A 200 -14.17 -6.08 -19.18
CA ASP A 200 -14.17 -4.74 -19.76
C ASP A 200 -15.11 -3.80 -18.98
N GLU A 201 -16.21 -4.31 -18.44
CA GLU A 201 -17.15 -3.56 -17.60
C GLU A 201 -16.48 -3.12 -16.28
N ASP A 202 -15.53 -3.89 -15.75
CA ASP A 202 -14.76 -3.49 -14.57
C ASP A 202 -13.79 -2.35 -14.90
N ILE A 203 -13.25 -2.33 -16.12
CA ILE A 203 -12.42 -1.22 -16.63
C ILE A 203 -13.27 0.05 -16.82
N ASP A 204 -14.45 -0.08 -17.41
CA ASP A 204 -15.42 1.02 -17.53
C ASP A 204 -15.81 1.57 -16.15
N ALA A 205 -16.00 0.69 -15.18
CA ALA A 205 -16.29 1.07 -13.80
C ALA A 205 -15.19 1.91 -13.16
N ILE A 206 -13.91 1.77 -13.56
CA ILE A 206 -12.81 2.64 -13.09
C ILE A 206 -13.04 4.08 -13.58
N VAL A 207 -13.40 4.23 -14.85
CA VAL A 207 -13.70 5.54 -15.44
C VAL A 207 -14.87 6.18 -14.72
N GLY A 208 -15.99 5.46 -14.59
CA GLY A 208 -17.18 5.94 -13.89
C GLY A 208 -16.92 6.28 -12.41
N LEU A 209 -16.14 5.46 -11.69
CA LEU A 209 -15.76 5.76 -10.31
C LEU A 209 -14.96 7.06 -10.20
N ALA A 210 -14.02 7.30 -11.11
CA ALA A 210 -13.22 8.52 -11.13
C ALA A 210 -14.08 9.76 -11.37
N GLU A 211 -15.00 9.70 -12.32
CA GLU A 211 -15.91 10.81 -12.63
C GLU A 211 -16.85 11.11 -11.46
N ARG A 212 -17.48 10.10 -10.87
CA ARG A 212 -18.36 10.28 -9.71
C ARG A 212 -17.61 10.78 -8.48
N THR A 213 -16.39 10.26 -8.23
CA THR A 213 -15.57 10.74 -7.11
C THR A 213 -15.17 12.19 -7.30
N GLN A 214 -14.77 12.58 -8.50
CA GLN A 214 -14.38 13.96 -8.80
C GLN A 214 -15.59 14.92 -8.71
N ALA A 215 -16.77 14.51 -9.19
CA ALA A 215 -17.99 15.27 -9.05
C ALA A 215 -18.34 15.51 -7.58
N HIS A 216 -18.29 14.45 -6.76
CA HIS A 216 -18.54 14.55 -5.32
C HIS A 216 -17.50 15.42 -4.60
N MET A 217 -16.22 15.32 -4.95
CA MET A 217 -15.20 16.25 -4.43
C MET A 217 -15.57 17.71 -4.69
N ALA A 218 -16.08 18.02 -5.88
CA ALA A 218 -16.51 19.38 -6.23
C ALA A 218 -17.74 19.81 -5.41
N GLU A 219 -18.72 18.94 -5.23
CA GLU A 219 -19.94 19.16 -4.41
C GLU A 219 -19.59 19.52 -2.96
N VAL A 220 -18.61 18.83 -2.37
CA VAL A 220 -18.18 19.06 -0.98
C VAL A 220 -17.15 20.20 -0.84
N GLY A 221 -16.85 20.92 -1.93
CA GLY A 221 -15.97 22.09 -1.92
C GLY A 221 -14.49 21.83 -2.15
N CYS A 222 -14.08 20.61 -2.49
CA CYS A 222 -12.71 20.34 -2.92
C CYS A 222 -12.47 20.86 -4.34
N LYS A 223 -11.64 21.90 -4.47
CA LYS A 223 -11.29 22.53 -5.76
C LYS A 223 -10.08 21.89 -6.45
N GLY A 224 -9.44 20.93 -5.80
CA GLY A 224 -8.24 20.27 -6.28
C GLY A 224 -8.47 19.20 -7.33
N ARG A 225 -7.47 18.37 -7.54
CA ARG A 225 -7.48 17.29 -8.52
C ARG A 225 -7.70 15.93 -7.87
N LEU A 226 -8.36 15.05 -8.61
CA LEU A 226 -8.36 13.61 -8.37
C LEU A 226 -7.23 13.00 -9.20
N THR A 227 -6.32 12.29 -8.57
CA THR A 227 -5.25 11.54 -9.26
C THR A 227 -5.54 10.05 -9.17
N LEU A 228 -5.66 9.37 -10.31
CA LEU A 228 -5.65 7.91 -10.36
C LEU A 228 -4.21 7.43 -10.53
N SER A 229 -3.73 6.61 -9.60
CA SER A 229 -2.45 5.91 -9.69
C SER A 229 -2.73 4.45 -10.04
N ILE A 230 -2.52 4.07 -11.30
CA ILE A 230 -2.94 2.78 -11.84
C ILE A 230 -1.72 1.87 -12.01
N ASN A 231 -1.78 0.71 -11.36
CA ASN A 231 -0.73 -0.28 -11.36
C ASN A 231 -1.23 -1.62 -11.92
N PRO A 232 -0.44 -2.32 -12.73
CA PRO A 232 -0.77 -3.70 -13.10
C PRO A 232 -0.78 -4.62 -11.87
N PHE A 233 -1.71 -5.58 -11.85
CA PHE A 233 -1.71 -6.63 -10.83
C PHE A 233 -0.45 -7.49 -10.92
N ILE A 234 0.20 -7.71 -9.79
CA ILE A 234 1.36 -8.60 -9.64
C ILE A 234 1.04 -9.63 -8.57
N PRO A 235 1.00 -10.94 -8.91
CA PRO A 235 0.76 -11.99 -7.93
C PRO A 235 1.90 -12.01 -6.91
N LYS A 236 1.56 -11.97 -5.63
CA LYS A 236 2.53 -11.99 -4.53
C LYS A 236 2.52 -13.36 -3.85
N PRO A 237 3.71 -13.87 -3.44
CA PRO A 237 3.79 -15.15 -2.74
C PRO A 237 3.01 -15.12 -1.42
N PHE A 238 2.57 -16.29 -0.98
CA PHE A 238 1.81 -16.49 0.26
C PHE A 238 0.44 -15.78 0.32
N THR A 239 -0.08 -15.33 -0.83
CA THR A 239 -1.43 -14.75 -0.94
C THR A 239 -2.36 -15.72 -1.66
N PRO A 240 -3.69 -15.62 -1.50
CA PRO A 240 -4.63 -16.41 -2.30
C PRO A 240 -4.43 -16.27 -3.81
N PHE A 241 -3.94 -15.13 -4.27
CA PHE A 241 -3.69 -14.87 -5.70
C PHE A 241 -2.29 -15.24 -6.19
N GLN A 242 -1.46 -15.88 -5.36
CA GLN A 242 -0.07 -16.21 -5.71
C GLN A 242 0.08 -17.03 -7.00
N TRP A 243 -0.92 -17.86 -7.34
CA TRP A 243 -0.90 -18.72 -8.53
C TRP A 243 -1.70 -18.19 -9.71
N MET A 244 -2.33 -17.02 -9.55
CA MET A 244 -3.06 -16.40 -10.64
C MET A 244 -2.11 -15.86 -11.70
N ALA A 245 -2.51 -15.96 -12.97
CA ALA A 245 -1.72 -15.36 -14.05
C ALA A 245 -1.76 -13.84 -13.99
N MET A 246 -0.67 -13.20 -14.37
CA MET A 246 -0.68 -11.78 -14.73
C MET A 246 -1.35 -11.62 -16.10
N ASP A 247 -2.03 -10.50 -16.30
CA ASP A 247 -2.54 -10.13 -17.61
C ASP A 247 -1.37 -9.85 -18.58
N HIS A 248 -1.59 -10.14 -19.85
CA HIS A 248 -0.57 -9.96 -20.87
C HIS A 248 -0.23 -8.47 -21.04
N GLN A 249 1.06 -8.12 -21.20
CA GLN A 249 1.53 -6.74 -21.28
C GLN A 249 0.72 -5.89 -22.27
N LYS A 250 0.48 -6.41 -23.50
CA LYS A 250 -0.31 -5.71 -24.53
C LYS A 250 -1.77 -5.47 -24.12
N SER A 251 -2.37 -6.39 -23.34
CA SER A 251 -3.71 -6.21 -22.79
C SER A 251 -3.72 -5.07 -21.77
N VAL A 252 -2.78 -5.09 -20.83
CA VAL A 252 -2.59 -4.02 -19.84
C VAL A 252 -2.40 -2.65 -20.52
N GLU A 253 -1.55 -2.58 -21.55
CA GLU A 253 -1.31 -1.34 -22.32
C GLU A 253 -2.61 -0.81 -22.96
N LYS A 254 -3.42 -1.68 -23.56
CA LYS A 254 -4.72 -1.30 -24.16
C LYS A 254 -5.68 -0.75 -23.10
N LYS A 255 -5.82 -1.42 -21.95
CA LYS A 255 -6.65 -0.99 -20.82
C LYS A 255 -6.21 0.40 -20.31
N LEU A 256 -4.90 0.59 -20.11
CA LEU A 256 -4.34 1.88 -19.69
C LEU A 256 -4.60 3.01 -20.69
N GLN A 257 -4.44 2.74 -21.99
CA GLN A 257 -4.75 3.70 -23.05
C GLN A 257 -6.23 4.06 -23.08
N TYR A 258 -7.12 3.07 -22.92
CA TYR A 258 -8.54 3.28 -22.85
C TYR A 258 -8.93 4.21 -21.67
N ILE A 259 -8.48 3.90 -20.45
CA ILE A 259 -8.77 4.72 -19.27
C ILE A 259 -8.26 6.15 -19.45
N LYS A 260 -7.01 6.32 -19.92
CA LYS A 260 -6.42 7.64 -20.19
C LYS A 260 -7.25 8.44 -21.19
N LYS A 261 -7.63 7.81 -22.32
CA LYS A 261 -8.43 8.45 -23.37
C LYS A 261 -9.80 8.84 -22.87
N SER A 262 -10.46 8.00 -22.09
CA SER A 262 -11.80 8.28 -21.54
C SER A 262 -11.78 9.47 -20.58
N LEU A 263 -10.75 9.59 -19.74
CA LEU A 263 -10.66 10.66 -18.73
C LEU A 263 -9.96 11.93 -19.19
N GLN A 264 -9.31 11.95 -20.38
CA GLN A 264 -8.49 13.09 -20.84
C GLN A 264 -9.25 14.43 -20.96
N LYS A 265 -10.57 14.39 -21.13
CA LYS A 265 -11.39 15.61 -21.24
C LYS A 265 -11.62 16.28 -19.90
N ASN A 266 -11.53 15.57 -18.80
CA ASN A 266 -11.70 16.12 -17.47
C ASN A 266 -10.35 16.60 -16.90
N ARG A 267 -10.10 17.90 -17.00
CA ARG A 267 -8.84 18.53 -16.55
C ARG A 267 -8.59 18.42 -15.04
N ARG A 268 -9.59 18.00 -14.25
CA ARG A 268 -9.47 17.79 -12.81
C ARG A 268 -9.13 16.34 -12.45
N ILE A 269 -9.08 15.45 -13.44
CA ILE A 269 -8.64 14.05 -13.25
C ILE A 269 -7.29 13.87 -13.92
N GLU A 270 -6.31 13.40 -13.15
CA GLU A 270 -4.99 13.05 -13.60
C GLU A 270 -4.81 11.54 -13.54
N VAL A 271 -4.22 10.92 -14.58
CA VAL A 271 -3.98 9.47 -14.63
C VAL A 271 -2.48 9.21 -14.70
N LEU A 272 -1.93 8.71 -13.61
CA LEU A 272 -0.56 8.21 -13.49
C LEU A 272 -0.58 6.70 -13.64
N VAL A 273 0.39 6.15 -14.37
CA VAL A 273 0.47 4.70 -14.62
C VAL A 273 1.88 4.20 -14.37
N GLU A 274 1.97 3.01 -13.79
CA GLU A 274 3.24 2.28 -13.74
C GLU A 274 3.52 1.56 -15.07
N SER A 275 4.80 1.34 -15.34
CA SER A 275 5.25 0.66 -16.54
C SER A 275 4.81 -0.81 -16.55
N PRO A 276 4.04 -1.28 -17.56
CA PRO A 276 3.70 -2.69 -17.70
C PRO A 276 4.93 -3.60 -17.80
N LYS A 277 6.03 -3.11 -18.39
CA LYS A 277 7.29 -3.84 -18.48
C LYS A 277 7.94 -4.02 -17.10
N GLU A 278 7.96 -2.96 -16.27
CA GLU A 278 8.49 -3.05 -14.91
C GLU A 278 7.61 -3.94 -14.03
N ALA A 279 6.29 -3.89 -14.19
CA ALA A 279 5.38 -4.80 -13.53
C ALA A 279 5.65 -6.27 -13.87
N TYR A 280 5.97 -6.56 -15.14
CA TYR A 280 6.35 -7.91 -15.55
C TYR A 280 7.63 -8.38 -14.87
N ILE A 281 8.66 -7.54 -14.81
CA ILE A 281 9.91 -7.83 -14.08
C ILE A 281 9.62 -8.10 -12.59
N GLN A 282 8.80 -7.25 -11.96
CA GLN A 282 8.37 -7.47 -10.58
C GLN A 282 7.63 -8.80 -10.41
N GLY A 283 6.81 -9.20 -11.39
CA GLY A 283 6.12 -10.50 -11.41
C GLY A 283 7.08 -11.69 -11.43
N VAL A 284 8.11 -11.62 -12.26
CA VAL A 284 9.18 -12.63 -12.30
C VAL A 284 9.89 -12.72 -10.94
N LEU A 285 10.28 -11.57 -10.37
CA LEU A 285 10.95 -11.52 -9.06
C LEU A 285 10.03 -12.02 -7.92
N ALA A 286 8.74 -11.68 -7.95
CA ALA A 286 7.79 -12.08 -6.92
C ALA A 286 7.45 -13.59 -6.93
N ARG A 287 7.54 -14.25 -8.08
CA ARG A 287 7.24 -15.67 -8.26
C ARG A 287 8.47 -16.57 -8.36
N GLY A 288 9.61 -15.97 -8.51
CA GLY A 288 10.89 -16.69 -8.55
C GLY A 288 11.38 -17.10 -7.17
N ASP A 289 12.45 -17.85 -7.15
CA ASP A 289 13.10 -18.31 -5.94
C ASP A 289 14.55 -17.81 -5.84
N ARG A 290 15.32 -18.35 -4.91
CA ARG A 290 16.72 -17.97 -4.65
C ARG A 290 17.63 -18.04 -5.88
N ARG A 291 17.28 -18.81 -6.92
CA ARG A 291 18.06 -18.91 -8.16
C ARG A 291 18.12 -17.57 -8.90
N LEU A 292 17.10 -16.72 -8.74
CA LEU A 292 17.12 -15.35 -9.27
C LEU A 292 18.24 -14.50 -8.71
N GLY A 293 18.81 -14.84 -7.54
CA GLY A 293 19.94 -14.12 -6.96
C GLY A 293 21.16 -14.11 -7.90
N LYS A 294 21.42 -15.20 -8.63
CA LYS A 294 22.50 -15.25 -9.63
C LYS A 294 22.22 -14.31 -10.82
N VAL A 295 20.99 -14.25 -11.28
CA VAL A 295 20.56 -13.34 -12.35
C VAL A 295 20.71 -11.89 -11.92
N LEU A 296 20.24 -11.56 -10.70
CA LEU A 296 20.38 -10.22 -10.14
C LEU A 296 21.84 -9.77 -10.02
N ALA A 297 22.71 -10.68 -9.52
CA ALA A 297 24.14 -10.41 -9.42
C ALA A 297 24.78 -10.19 -10.80
N ALA A 298 24.48 -11.01 -11.79
CA ALA A 298 24.96 -10.85 -13.16
C ALA A 298 24.50 -9.53 -13.78
N CYS A 299 23.24 -9.17 -13.62
CA CYS A 299 22.70 -7.88 -14.09
C CYS A 299 23.41 -6.69 -13.44
N ALA A 300 23.69 -6.77 -12.13
CA ALA A 300 24.38 -5.70 -11.42
C ALA A 300 25.83 -5.52 -11.88
N LEU A 301 26.52 -6.61 -12.20
CA LEU A 301 27.91 -6.59 -12.70
C LEU A 301 27.99 -6.11 -14.16
N ASP A 302 27.02 -6.46 -15.00
CA ASP A 302 27.03 -6.13 -16.42
C ASP A 302 26.71 -4.65 -16.68
N ARG A 303 25.59 -4.14 -16.21
CA ARG A 303 25.11 -2.78 -16.54
C ARG A 303 24.44 -2.03 -15.38
N GLY A 304 24.51 -2.56 -14.18
CA GLY A 304 23.80 -1.99 -13.04
C GLY A 304 22.28 -1.98 -13.27
N SER A 305 21.59 -0.94 -12.77
CA SER A 305 20.13 -0.82 -12.90
C SER A 305 19.62 -0.73 -14.35
N LYS A 306 20.49 -0.47 -15.33
CA LYS A 306 20.11 -0.40 -16.75
C LYS A 306 19.94 -1.77 -17.42
N SER A 307 20.48 -2.85 -16.85
CA SER A 307 20.31 -4.21 -17.40
C SER A 307 18.92 -4.79 -17.17
N PHE A 308 18.10 -4.18 -16.31
CA PHE A 308 16.68 -4.50 -16.17
C PHE A 308 15.77 -3.75 -17.17
N LYS A 309 16.31 -2.85 -17.96
CA LYS A 309 15.59 -2.14 -19.02
C LYS A 309 15.76 -2.84 -20.36
#